data_98061926dd8482e4b8a99beaabaf9f0d
#
_entry.id   98061926dd8482e4b8a99beaabaf9f0d
#
_cell.length_a   1.000
_cell.length_b   1.000
_cell.length_c   1.000
_cell.angle_alpha   90.00
_cell.angle_beta   90.00
_cell.angle_gamma   90.00
#
_symmetry.space_group_name_H-M   'P 1'
#
loop_
_entity.id
_entity.type
_entity.pdbx_description
1 polymer ?
#
loop_
_entity_poly.entity_id
_entity_poly.type
_entity_poly.pdbx_seq_one_letter_code
_entity_poly.pdbx_strand_id
1 'polypeptide(L)'
;MLTVAGLVTVVVAASPAPAQISQVQVEEWTVPWPESRPRDPYVAPDGRVWFVGQRSDYAAVFDPVTEEFRRYELPEGAGPHNLIVAEDGLVWYAGNRQAHIGVLDPATGEIEQIRMPDDRARDPHTLVFDDAGHIWFTVQNGNFIGRLDMATRRIDLVEVPTPHARPYGIEVAEDGRPWFVEFAGGKIGTVDPASLRLEEFELPDRSGRPRRIAIDSHGDIWYVDFSLGEIGRMTTNGEFETWSVPSGPEGRPYALGIDDSDRLYFVETGPRPNRLVIFDGGQMRTLSVTPIPSGGGSVRHMTFDGDRQAFWFATDANTLARVRVPIEPPNS
;
A
#
# COMPACT_ATOMS: atom_id res chain seq x y z
N MET A 1 -63.74 -39.69 13.08
CA MET A 1 -62.82 -39.00 12.20
C MET A 1 -61.58 -38.57 12.99
N LEU A 2 -60.48 -39.33 12.89
CA LEU A 2 -59.24 -38.96 13.52
C LEU A 2 -58.37 -38.20 12.51
N THR A 3 -58.03 -36.94 12.81
CA THR A 3 -57.13 -36.08 12.05
C THR A 3 -55.70 -36.38 12.54
N VAL A 4 -54.85 -36.96 11.66
CA VAL A 4 -53.42 -37.15 11.92
C VAL A 4 -52.70 -35.86 11.48
N ALA A 5 -52.14 -35.09 12.43
CA ALA A 5 -51.29 -33.95 12.15
C ALA A 5 -49.86 -34.49 11.92
N GLY A 6 -49.41 -34.38 10.66
CA GLY A 6 -48.03 -34.70 10.29
C GLY A 6 -47.07 -33.60 10.73
N LEU A 7 -46.09 -33.94 11.55
CA LEU A 7 -44.98 -33.06 11.95
C LEU A 7 -43.95 -33.00 10.77
N VAL A 8 -43.81 -31.87 10.10
CA VAL A 8 -42.75 -31.63 9.13
C VAL A 8 -41.54 -31.12 9.86
N THR A 9 -40.52 -31.97 10.02
CA THR A 9 -39.22 -31.55 10.55
C THR A 9 -38.39 -30.93 9.43
N VAL A 10 -38.20 -29.62 9.45
CA VAL A 10 -37.27 -28.92 8.57
C VAL A 10 -35.87 -29.09 9.15
N VAL A 11 -35.05 -29.92 8.52
CA VAL A 11 -33.62 -30.01 8.81
C VAL A 11 -32.94 -28.84 8.08
N VAL A 12 -32.61 -27.79 8.83
CA VAL A 12 -31.75 -26.73 8.32
C VAL A 12 -30.32 -27.31 8.39
N ALA A 13 -29.77 -27.70 7.23
CA ALA A 13 -28.36 -28.04 7.13
C ALA A 13 -27.54 -26.75 7.42
N ALA A 14 -26.80 -26.75 8.53
CA ALA A 14 -25.83 -25.70 8.80
C ALA A 14 -24.75 -25.81 7.72
N SER A 15 -24.57 -24.74 6.94
CA SER A 15 -23.41 -24.63 6.05
C SER A 15 -22.13 -24.79 6.89
N PRO A 16 -21.13 -25.57 6.42
CA PRO A 16 -19.87 -25.67 7.15
C PRO A 16 -19.27 -24.26 7.31
N ALA A 17 -18.81 -23.96 8.51
CA ALA A 17 -18.07 -22.71 8.76
C ALA A 17 -16.87 -22.71 7.81
N PRO A 18 -16.66 -21.65 7.02
CA PRO A 18 -15.55 -21.59 6.07
C PRO A 18 -14.22 -21.73 6.82
N ALA A 19 -13.26 -22.45 6.23
CA ALA A 19 -12.00 -22.77 6.86
C ALA A 19 -11.22 -21.48 7.21
N GLN A 20 -10.83 -21.36 8.47
CA GLN A 20 -9.89 -20.33 8.91
C GLN A 20 -8.52 -20.70 8.37
N ILE A 21 -7.85 -19.78 7.67
CA ILE A 21 -6.46 -19.98 7.23
C ILE A 21 -5.59 -20.04 8.50
N SER A 22 -4.76 -21.08 8.59
CA SER A 22 -3.74 -21.15 9.65
C SER A 22 -2.76 -19.97 9.48
N GLN A 23 -1.99 -19.65 10.52
CA GLN A 23 -0.94 -18.64 10.42
C GLN A 23 -0.06 -18.90 9.19
N VAL A 24 0.23 -17.84 8.44
CA VAL A 24 1.10 -17.90 7.27
C VAL A 24 2.56 -17.76 7.67
N GLN A 25 3.46 -18.31 6.85
CA GLN A 25 4.89 -18.15 7.11
C GLN A 25 5.34 -16.75 6.63
N VAL A 26 5.98 -16.00 7.53
CA VAL A 26 6.69 -14.76 7.20
C VAL A 26 8.19 -15.07 7.19
N GLU A 27 8.82 -14.86 6.06
CA GLU A 27 10.28 -14.98 5.87
C GLU A 27 10.89 -13.58 6.00
N GLU A 28 12.04 -13.45 6.66
CA GLU A 28 12.69 -12.15 6.86
C GLU A 28 14.18 -12.22 6.58
N TRP A 29 14.71 -11.22 5.91
CA TRP A 29 16.15 -11.00 5.66
C TRP A 29 16.59 -9.71 6.33
N THR A 30 17.63 -9.78 7.15
CA THR A 30 18.22 -8.59 7.76
C THR A 30 18.88 -7.73 6.68
N VAL A 31 18.47 -6.47 6.57
CA VAL A 31 19.11 -5.50 5.68
C VAL A 31 20.53 -5.21 6.21
N PRO A 32 21.60 -5.39 5.39
CA PRO A 32 22.98 -5.37 5.88
C PRO A 32 23.48 -3.99 6.31
N TRP A 33 22.67 -2.95 6.15
CA TRP A 33 22.98 -1.58 6.59
C TRP A 33 22.12 -1.23 7.80
N PRO A 34 22.71 -1.15 9.01
CA PRO A 34 21.95 -0.94 10.24
C PRO A 34 21.31 0.46 10.29
N GLU A 35 20.22 0.58 11.04
CA GLU A 35 19.51 1.84 11.32
C GLU A 35 19.04 2.62 10.08
N SER A 36 19.04 1.98 8.91
CA SER A 36 18.74 2.62 7.63
C SER A 36 17.27 2.93 7.41
N ARG A 37 16.38 2.30 8.19
CA ARG A 37 14.92 2.38 8.02
C ARG A 37 14.51 1.97 6.61
N PRO A 38 14.67 0.69 6.25
CA PRO A 38 14.21 0.18 4.97
C PRO A 38 12.69 0.34 4.88
N ARG A 39 12.19 0.77 3.70
CA ARG A 39 10.76 0.99 3.53
C ARG A 39 10.34 0.96 2.08
N ASP A 40 9.02 0.87 1.91
CA ASP A 40 8.29 0.99 0.66
C ASP A 40 8.91 0.14 -0.46
N PRO A 41 8.93 -1.22 -0.30
CA PRO A 41 9.45 -2.10 -1.34
C PRO A 41 8.59 -2.07 -2.59
N TYR A 42 9.25 -2.34 -3.72
CA TYR A 42 8.65 -2.45 -5.05
C TYR A 42 9.23 -3.67 -5.78
N VAL A 43 8.39 -4.47 -6.40
CA VAL A 43 8.83 -5.60 -7.23
C VAL A 43 9.04 -5.09 -8.65
N ALA A 44 10.29 -5.11 -9.10
CA ALA A 44 10.65 -4.66 -10.44
C ALA A 44 10.23 -5.68 -11.52
N PRO A 45 10.12 -5.28 -12.81
CA PRO A 45 9.77 -6.18 -13.92
C PRO A 45 10.70 -7.39 -14.06
N ASP A 46 11.95 -7.29 -13.60
CA ASP A 46 12.92 -8.41 -13.56
C ASP A 46 12.75 -9.32 -12.33
N GLY A 47 11.77 -9.06 -11.49
CA GLY A 47 11.42 -9.82 -10.29
C GLY A 47 12.32 -9.54 -9.08
N ARG A 48 13.24 -8.59 -9.15
CA ARG A 48 14.02 -8.15 -7.98
C ARG A 48 13.21 -7.17 -7.15
N VAL A 49 13.50 -7.11 -5.85
CA VAL A 49 12.77 -6.27 -4.89
C VAL A 49 13.60 -5.05 -4.54
N TRP A 50 13.13 -3.89 -4.95
CA TRP A 50 13.74 -2.61 -4.66
C TRP A 50 13.11 -1.97 -3.42
N PHE A 51 13.88 -1.19 -2.66
CA PHE A 51 13.40 -0.44 -1.50
C PHE A 51 14.31 0.75 -1.20
N VAL A 52 13.86 1.68 -0.38
CA VAL A 52 14.67 2.82 0.06
C VAL A 52 15.15 2.67 1.49
N GLY A 53 16.36 3.17 1.80
CA GLY A 53 16.87 3.39 3.14
C GLY A 53 16.67 4.85 3.52
N GLN A 54 15.52 5.18 4.08
CA GLN A 54 15.08 6.56 4.31
C GLN A 54 16.02 7.38 5.18
N ARG A 55 16.68 6.76 6.16
CA ARG A 55 17.59 7.46 7.09
C ARG A 55 19.00 7.59 6.56
N SER A 56 19.34 6.81 5.56
CA SER A 56 20.72 6.65 5.08
C SER A 56 20.86 6.97 3.59
N ASP A 57 19.89 7.69 3.02
CA ASP A 57 19.89 8.24 1.66
C ASP A 57 20.35 7.25 0.58
N TYR A 58 19.69 6.07 0.49
CA TYR A 58 20.00 5.09 -0.53
C TYR A 58 18.75 4.46 -1.16
N ALA A 59 18.89 3.97 -2.38
CA ALA A 59 18.06 2.93 -2.97
C ALA A 59 18.81 1.60 -2.89
N ALA A 60 18.09 0.50 -2.68
CA ALA A 60 18.68 -0.83 -2.65
C ALA A 60 17.80 -1.83 -3.37
N VAL A 61 18.44 -2.89 -3.85
CA VAL A 61 17.78 -4.02 -4.49
C VAL A 61 18.18 -5.31 -3.78
N PHE A 62 17.21 -6.18 -3.62
CA PHE A 62 17.34 -7.55 -3.14
C PHE A 62 16.98 -8.51 -4.25
N ASP A 63 17.83 -9.50 -4.49
CA ASP A 63 17.55 -10.59 -5.41
C ASP A 63 16.98 -11.78 -4.63
N PRO A 64 15.68 -12.14 -4.83
CA PRO A 64 15.07 -13.25 -4.08
C PRO A 64 15.60 -14.64 -4.44
N VAL A 65 16.42 -14.77 -5.50
CA VAL A 65 17.01 -16.05 -5.94
C VAL A 65 18.36 -16.29 -5.28
N THR A 66 19.21 -15.25 -5.25
CA THR A 66 20.55 -15.32 -4.66
C THR A 66 20.60 -14.87 -3.21
N GLU A 67 19.54 -14.22 -2.74
CA GLU A 67 19.41 -13.57 -1.43
C GLU A 67 20.47 -12.48 -1.20
N GLU A 68 20.96 -11.87 -2.27
CA GLU A 68 21.98 -10.82 -2.21
C GLU A 68 21.34 -9.43 -2.23
N PHE A 69 21.93 -8.51 -1.44
CA PHE A 69 21.58 -7.10 -1.43
C PHE A 69 22.62 -6.28 -2.18
N ARG A 70 22.14 -5.29 -2.95
CA ARG A 70 22.99 -4.26 -3.55
C ARG A 70 22.45 -2.88 -3.23
N ARG A 71 23.32 -1.93 -2.92
CA ARG A 71 23.00 -0.55 -2.55
C ARG A 71 23.49 0.44 -3.60
N TYR A 72 22.73 1.52 -3.79
CA TYR A 72 23.03 2.68 -4.61
C TYR A 72 22.87 3.94 -3.76
N GLU A 73 23.94 4.72 -3.64
CA GLU A 73 23.92 5.97 -2.87
C GLU A 73 23.09 7.01 -3.61
N LEU A 74 22.19 7.65 -2.90
CA LEU A 74 21.43 8.81 -3.37
C LEU A 74 22.09 10.10 -2.84
N PRO A 75 21.77 11.27 -3.40
CA PRO A 75 22.30 12.55 -2.92
C PRO A 75 22.05 12.72 -1.41
N GLU A 76 23.08 13.19 -0.70
CA GLU A 76 23.02 13.43 0.75
C GLU A 76 21.82 14.33 1.11
N GLY A 77 21.03 13.91 2.08
CA GLY A 77 19.86 14.62 2.54
C GLY A 77 18.61 14.41 1.68
N ALA A 78 18.64 13.57 0.66
CA ALA A 78 17.46 13.26 -0.18
C ALA A 78 16.28 12.74 0.66
N GLY A 79 16.54 11.95 1.69
CA GLY A 79 15.54 11.34 2.56
C GLY A 79 14.49 10.57 1.75
N PRO A 80 14.89 9.58 0.93
CA PRO A 80 13.99 8.93 0.00
C PRO A 80 12.82 8.30 0.76
N HIS A 81 11.59 8.52 0.28
CA HIS A 81 10.42 8.02 0.99
C HIS A 81 9.81 6.77 0.38
N ASN A 82 9.77 6.72 -0.94
CA ASN A 82 9.21 5.65 -1.76
C ASN A 82 10.00 5.55 -3.06
N LEU A 83 9.96 4.41 -3.71
CA LEU A 83 10.49 4.21 -5.07
C LEU A 83 9.59 3.26 -5.86
N ILE A 84 9.68 3.38 -7.18
CA ILE A 84 9.06 2.49 -8.18
C ILE A 84 10.08 2.26 -9.31
N VAL A 85 9.96 1.14 -10.03
CA VAL A 85 10.89 0.77 -11.11
C VAL A 85 10.13 0.62 -12.41
N ALA A 86 10.55 1.34 -13.42
CA ALA A 86 9.93 1.30 -14.74
C ALA A 86 10.38 0.08 -15.56
N GLU A 87 9.66 -0.21 -16.66
CA GLU A 87 9.96 -1.33 -17.57
C GLU A 87 11.35 -1.27 -18.19
N ASP A 88 11.91 -0.07 -18.35
CA ASP A 88 13.27 0.16 -18.84
C ASP A 88 14.35 -0.03 -17.75
N GLY A 89 13.95 -0.36 -16.53
CA GLY A 89 14.82 -0.58 -15.37
C GLY A 89 15.22 0.69 -14.63
N LEU A 90 14.79 1.87 -15.05
CA LEU A 90 15.05 3.11 -14.32
C LEU A 90 14.28 3.12 -12.99
N VAL A 91 14.97 3.53 -11.92
CA VAL A 91 14.42 3.61 -10.57
C VAL A 91 14.01 5.05 -10.27
N TRP A 92 12.71 5.24 -10.09
CA TRP A 92 12.12 6.54 -9.74
C TRP A 92 11.91 6.61 -8.24
N TYR A 93 12.35 7.68 -7.58
CA TYR A 93 12.20 7.81 -6.13
C TYR A 93 11.71 9.19 -5.70
N ALA A 94 10.97 9.23 -4.62
CA ALA A 94 10.54 10.47 -3.97
C ALA A 94 11.66 10.99 -3.06
N GLY A 95 12.41 12.01 -3.51
CA GLY A 95 13.41 12.74 -2.73
C GLY A 95 12.74 13.71 -1.76
N ASN A 96 12.09 13.12 -0.74
CA ASN A 96 11.12 13.76 0.13
C ASN A 96 11.67 15.01 0.86
N ARG A 97 12.90 14.96 1.37
CA ARG A 97 13.48 16.09 2.13
C ARG A 97 13.99 17.22 1.24
N GLN A 98 14.29 16.93 -0.02
CA GLN A 98 14.87 17.89 -0.97
C GLN A 98 13.89 18.31 -2.07
N ALA A 99 12.62 17.98 -1.97
CA ALA A 99 11.57 18.42 -2.87
C ALA A 99 11.85 18.09 -4.35
N HIS A 100 12.15 16.83 -4.66
CA HIS A 100 12.36 16.37 -6.03
C HIS A 100 11.84 14.95 -6.25
N ILE A 101 11.57 14.61 -7.50
CA ILE A 101 11.50 13.21 -7.95
C ILE A 101 12.88 12.90 -8.56
N GLY A 102 13.52 11.83 -8.08
CA GLY A 102 14.80 11.39 -8.61
C GLY A 102 14.65 10.22 -9.59
N VAL A 103 15.56 10.13 -10.54
CA VAL A 103 15.69 9.01 -11.46
C VAL A 103 17.10 8.47 -11.33
N LEU A 104 17.24 7.21 -10.90
CA LEU A 104 18.52 6.48 -10.85
C LEU A 104 18.57 5.49 -12.01
N ASP A 105 19.61 5.54 -12.80
CA ASP A 105 19.99 4.46 -13.72
C ASP A 105 20.90 3.46 -12.99
N PRO A 106 20.43 2.24 -12.67
CA PRO A 106 21.24 1.27 -11.94
C PRO A 106 22.41 0.69 -12.75
N ALA A 107 22.42 0.85 -14.08
CA ALA A 107 23.49 0.36 -14.94
C ALA A 107 24.70 1.28 -14.91
N THR A 108 24.46 2.59 -14.87
CA THR A 108 25.52 3.63 -14.87
C THR A 108 25.78 4.22 -13.49
N GLY A 109 24.79 4.20 -12.60
CA GLY A 109 24.78 4.89 -11.33
C GLY A 109 24.46 6.39 -11.45
N GLU A 110 24.09 6.87 -12.62
CA GLU A 110 23.71 8.27 -12.84
C GLU A 110 22.36 8.59 -12.20
N ILE A 111 22.23 9.81 -11.67
CA ILE A 111 21.02 10.29 -10.99
C ILE A 111 20.61 11.64 -11.58
N GLU A 112 19.37 11.71 -12.06
CA GLU A 112 18.69 12.95 -12.43
C GLU A 112 17.77 13.38 -11.28
N GLN A 113 17.70 14.69 -10.97
CA GLN A 113 16.75 15.26 -9.99
C GLN A 113 15.80 16.22 -10.68
N ILE A 114 14.51 15.91 -10.64
CA ILE A 114 13.42 16.72 -11.20
C ILE A 114 12.79 17.49 -10.04
N ARG A 115 13.08 18.78 -9.93
CA ARG A 115 12.59 19.63 -8.83
C ARG A 115 11.10 19.90 -8.92
N MET A 116 10.45 20.00 -7.77
CA MET A 116 9.06 20.46 -7.71
C MET A 116 8.92 21.87 -8.29
N PRO A 117 7.85 22.14 -9.07
CA PRO A 117 7.64 23.45 -9.72
C PRO A 117 7.11 24.53 -8.78
N ASP A 118 6.68 24.18 -7.58
CA ASP A 118 6.16 25.10 -6.55
C ASP A 118 6.86 24.83 -5.21
N ASP A 119 7.39 25.89 -4.57
CA ASP A 119 8.11 25.79 -3.30
C ASP A 119 7.25 25.25 -2.14
N ARG A 120 5.91 25.27 -2.26
CA ARG A 120 4.99 24.66 -1.28
C ARG A 120 4.99 23.14 -1.40
N ALA A 121 5.28 22.58 -2.57
CA ALA A 121 5.29 21.14 -2.85
C ALA A 121 6.62 20.48 -2.39
N ARG A 122 6.91 20.50 -1.10
CA ARG A 122 8.24 20.23 -0.56
C ARG A 122 8.55 18.77 -0.27
N ASP A 123 7.55 17.90 -0.18
CA ASP A 123 7.71 16.55 0.35
C ASP A 123 6.97 15.49 -0.48
N PRO A 124 7.41 15.21 -1.74
CA PRO A 124 6.87 14.11 -2.51
C PRO A 124 6.97 12.82 -1.70
N HIS A 125 5.90 11.98 -1.74
CA HIS A 125 5.77 10.94 -0.76
C HIS A 125 5.60 9.54 -1.36
N THR A 126 4.46 9.21 -1.93
CA THR A 126 4.16 7.90 -2.55
C THR A 126 4.00 8.10 -4.04
N LEU A 127 4.67 7.27 -4.83
CA LEU A 127 4.68 7.28 -6.30
C LEU A 127 3.90 6.06 -6.80
N VAL A 128 3.20 6.22 -7.92
CA VAL A 128 2.56 5.14 -8.67
C VAL A 128 2.56 5.45 -10.16
N PHE A 129 2.79 4.44 -11.01
CA PHE A 129 2.68 4.59 -12.46
C PHE A 129 1.21 4.60 -12.91
N ASP A 130 0.93 5.28 -14.04
CA ASP A 130 -0.22 5.00 -14.87
C ASP A 130 0.21 4.38 -16.20
N ASP A 131 -0.75 3.84 -16.97
CA ASP A 131 -0.50 3.22 -18.27
C ASP A 131 -0.25 4.25 -19.37
N ALA A 132 -0.43 5.55 -19.10
CA ALA A 132 -0.24 6.64 -20.05
C ALA A 132 1.19 7.23 -20.02
N GLY A 133 2.08 6.68 -19.20
CA GLY A 133 3.48 7.11 -19.10
C GLY A 133 3.70 8.24 -18.10
N HIS A 134 2.83 8.36 -17.12
CA HIS A 134 3.02 9.30 -16.02
C HIS A 134 3.30 8.59 -14.69
N ILE A 135 3.87 9.35 -13.77
CA ILE A 135 3.96 9.01 -12.37
C ILE A 135 3.04 9.96 -11.60
N TRP A 136 2.03 9.39 -10.95
CA TRP A 136 1.22 10.11 -9.98
C TRP A 136 1.86 10.02 -8.60
N PHE A 137 1.78 11.09 -7.81
CA PHE A 137 2.37 11.09 -6.48
C PHE A 137 1.65 12.04 -5.52
N THR A 138 1.72 11.71 -4.24
CA THR A 138 1.24 12.58 -3.17
C THR A 138 2.34 13.51 -2.69
N VAL A 139 1.97 14.73 -2.31
CA VAL A 139 2.84 15.71 -1.62
C VAL A 139 2.21 16.01 -0.27
N GLN A 140 2.72 15.33 0.77
CA GLN A 140 2.00 15.17 2.03
C GLN A 140 1.75 16.48 2.76
N ASN A 141 2.80 17.21 3.16
CA ASN A 141 2.64 18.47 3.90
C ASN A 141 2.44 19.66 2.96
N GLY A 142 2.85 19.54 1.71
CA GLY A 142 2.57 20.50 0.65
C GLY A 142 1.10 20.56 0.24
N ASN A 143 0.34 19.49 0.49
CA ASN A 143 -1.09 19.37 0.21
C ASN A 143 -1.43 19.35 -1.29
N PHE A 144 -0.64 18.64 -2.09
CA PHE A 144 -0.86 18.46 -3.53
C PHE A 144 -0.90 16.99 -3.93
N ILE A 145 -1.53 16.73 -5.07
CA ILE A 145 -1.32 15.56 -5.91
C ILE A 145 -0.50 16.02 -7.10
N GLY A 146 0.61 15.32 -7.38
CA GLY A 146 1.47 15.60 -8.52
C GLY A 146 1.28 14.56 -9.62
N ARG A 147 1.44 15.00 -10.89
CA ARG A 147 1.56 14.16 -12.07
C ARG A 147 2.84 14.51 -12.79
N LEU A 148 3.76 13.59 -12.93
CA LEU A 148 5.00 13.75 -13.68
C LEU A 148 4.90 12.99 -15.00
N ASP A 149 5.08 13.66 -16.11
CA ASP A 149 5.26 13.08 -17.45
C ASP A 149 6.69 12.54 -17.56
N MET A 150 6.84 11.22 -17.69
CA MET A 150 8.15 10.56 -17.68
C MET A 150 9.01 10.93 -18.88
N ALA A 151 8.42 11.24 -20.03
CA ALA A 151 9.15 11.58 -21.25
C ALA A 151 9.66 13.02 -21.25
N THR A 152 8.84 13.97 -20.78
CA THR A 152 9.15 15.40 -20.81
C THR A 152 9.71 15.95 -19.50
N ARG A 153 9.65 15.17 -18.42
CA ARG A 153 10.03 15.57 -17.04
C ARG A 153 9.16 16.70 -16.47
N ARG A 154 8.04 17.01 -17.12
CA ARG A 154 7.13 18.05 -16.65
C ARG A 154 6.29 17.52 -15.48
N ILE A 155 6.16 18.35 -14.45
CA ILE A 155 5.29 18.10 -13.30
C ILE A 155 4.10 19.05 -13.33
N ASP A 156 2.89 18.52 -13.27
CA ASP A 156 1.66 19.24 -12.97
C ASP A 156 1.29 19.00 -11.50
N LEU A 157 0.81 20.03 -10.79
CA LEU A 157 0.38 19.95 -9.41
C LEU A 157 -1.11 20.30 -9.29
N VAL A 158 -1.85 19.50 -8.55
CA VAL A 158 -3.26 19.71 -8.21
C VAL A 158 -3.36 19.93 -6.70
N GLU A 159 -3.74 21.13 -6.27
CA GLU A 159 -3.91 21.45 -4.86
C GLU A 159 -5.14 20.72 -4.30
N VAL A 160 -4.98 20.03 -3.13
CA VAL A 160 -6.09 19.37 -2.46
C VAL A 160 -6.96 20.42 -1.78
N PRO A 161 -8.29 20.48 -2.05
CA PRO A 161 -9.17 21.53 -1.53
C PRO A 161 -9.26 21.55 -0.01
N THR A 162 -9.23 20.37 0.64
CA THR A 162 -9.21 20.28 2.11
C THR A 162 -7.87 20.80 2.64
N PRO A 163 -7.85 21.87 3.46
CA PRO A 163 -6.61 22.42 4.00
C PRO A 163 -5.90 21.41 4.90
N HIS A 164 -4.59 21.26 4.71
CA HIS A 164 -3.76 20.35 5.49
C HIS A 164 -4.24 18.89 5.49
N ALA A 165 -4.86 18.46 4.40
CA ALA A 165 -5.40 17.11 4.21
C ALA A 165 -4.34 16.01 4.37
N ARG A 166 -3.09 16.30 4.06
CA ARG A 166 -1.96 15.37 4.08
C ARG A 166 -2.22 14.15 3.20
N PRO A 167 -2.34 14.31 1.87
CA PRO A 167 -2.48 13.18 0.96
C PRO A 167 -1.35 12.18 1.18
N TYR A 168 -1.70 10.86 1.21
CA TYR A 168 -0.79 9.84 1.70
C TYR A 168 -0.64 8.66 0.72
N GLY A 169 -1.35 7.55 0.93
CA GLY A 169 -1.41 6.43 -0.01
C GLY A 169 -2.13 6.83 -1.29
N ILE A 170 -1.65 6.34 -2.43
CA ILE A 170 -2.20 6.60 -3.76
C ILE A 170 -2.08 5.33 -4.60
N GLU A 171 -3.13 5.03 -5.36
CA GLU A 171 -3.18 3.94 -6.35
C GLU A 171 -3.89 4.44 -7.61
N VAL A 172 -3.61 3.84 -8.77
CA VAL A 172 -4.25 4.17 -10.04
C VAL A 172 -5.20 3.05 -10.43
N ALA A 173 -6.47 3.39 -10.70
CA ALA A 173 -7.48 2.45 -11.18
C ALA A 173 -7.27 2.11 -12.67
N GLU A 174 -7.92 1.04 -13.16
CA GLU A 174 -7.83 0.62 -14.56
C GLU A 174 -8.22 1.70 -15.58
N ASP A 175 -9.07 2.65 -15.18
CA ASP A 175 -9.45 3.79 -16.02
C ASP A 175 -8.39 4.91 -16.06
N GLY A 176 -7.23 4.70 -15.42
CA GLY A 176 -6.12 5.65 -15.33
C GLY A 176 -6.31 6.74 -14.26
N ARG A 177 -7.37 6.65 -13.47
CA ARG A 177 -7.70 7.63 -12.44
C ARG A 177 -6.94 7.34 -11.15
N PRO A 178 -6.10 8.28 -10.63
CA PRO A 178 -5.47 8.13 -9.33
C PRO A 178 -6.48 8.36 -8.21
N TRP A 179 -6.47 7.46 -7.24
CA TRP A 179 -7.20 7.53 -5.98
C TRP A 179 -6.23 7.65 -4.81
N PHE A 180 -6.51 8.50 -3.86
CA PHE A 180 -5.63 8.74 -2.72
C PHE A 180 -6.41 8.94 -1.42
N VAL A 181 -5.73 8.74 -0.30
CA VAL A 181 -6.30 8.99 1.02
C VAL A 181 -5.77 10.30 1.62
N GLU A 182 -6.64 11.02 2.31
CA GLU A 182 -6.30 12.24 3.06
C GLU A 182 -6.12 11.90 4.54
N PHE A 183 -4.87 11.63 4.93
CA PHE A 183 -4.54 11.20 6.29
C PHE A 183 -5.04 12.14 7.39
N ALA A 184 -5.03 13.44 7.17
CA ALA A 184 -5.52 14.44 8.11
C ALA A 184 -6.86 15.07 7.72
N GLY A 185 -7.31 14.83 6.48
CA GLY A 185 -8.60 15.31 5.97
C GLY A 185 -9.78 14.40 6.31
N GLY A 186 -9.53 13.12 6.62
CA GLY A 186 -10.59 12.12 6.84
C GLY A 186 -11.42 11.90 5.57
N LYS A 187 -10.76 11.81 4.41
CA LYS A 187 -11.39 11.68 3.10
C LYS A 187 -10.62 10.72 2.20
N ILE A 188 -11.28 10.29 1.13
CA ILE A 188 -10.69 9.73 -0.07
C ILE A 188 -10.82 10.78 -1.17
N GLY A 189 -9.76 10.97 -1.96
CA GLY A 189 -9.77 11.88 -3.10
C GLY A 189 -9.42 11.17 -4.39
N THR A 190 -9.82 11.77 -5.51
CA THR A 190 -9.44 11.32 -6.86
C THR A 190 -9.21 12.51 -7.77
N VAL A 191 -8.39 12.31 -8.82
CA VAL A 191 -8.13 13.32 -9.84
C VAL A 191 -8.52 12.77 -11.21
N ASP A 192 -9.30 13.51 -11.96
CA ASP A 192 -9.55 13.19 -13.36
C ASP A 192 -8.29 13.43 -14.20
N PRO A 193 -7.72 12.42 -14.85
CA PRO A 193 -6.40 12.55 -15.50
C PRO A 193 -6.40 13.48 -16.71
N ALA A 194 -7.54 13.71 -17.35
CA ALA A 194 -7.64 14.57 -18.53
C ALA A 194 -7.79 16.05 -18.17
N SER A 195 -8.66 16.36 -17.19
CA SER A 195 -8.98 17.73 -16.79
C SER A 195 -8.19 18.23 -15.58
N LEU A 196 -7.55 17.33 -14.84
CA LEU A 196 -6.89 17.57 -13.54
C LEU A 196 -7.87 18.09 -12.47
N ARG A 197 -9.17 17.81 -12.62
CA ARG A 197 -10.18 18.15 -11.63
C ARG A 197 -10.13 17.13 -10.50
N LEU A 198 -10.03 17.62 -9.27
CA LEU A 198 -10.02 16.81 -8.06
C LEU A 198 -11.42 16.74 -7.45
N GLU A 199 -11.78 15.55 -6.95
CA GLU A 199 -13.01 15.29 -6.20
C GLU A 199 -12.64 14.63 -4.86
N GLU A 200 -13.40 14.94 -3.80
CA GLU A 200 -13.21 14.43 -2.45
C GLU A 200 -14.47 13.75 -1.94
N PHE A 201 -14.32 12.64 -1.22
CA PHE A 201 -15.37 11.84 -0.59
C PHE A 201 -15.11 11.76 0.91
N GLU A 202 -16.05 12.25 1.74
CA GLU A 202 -15.90 12.24 3.19
C GLU A 202 -16.05 10.82 3.75
N LEU A 203 -15.14 10.40 4.63
CA LEU A 203 -15.28 9.15 5.38
C LEU A 203 -16.50 9.22 6.32
N PRO A 204 -17.13 8.07 6.66
CA PRO A 204 -18.24 8.02 7.62
C PRO A 204 -17.91 8.65 8.96
N ASP A 205 -16.68 8.47 9.44
CA ASP A 205 -16.14 9.17 10.61
C ASP A 205 -15.00 10.10 10.17
N ARG A 206 -15.22 11.42 10.28
CA ARG A 206 -14.26 12.46 9.92
C ARG A 206 -13.02 12.50 10.82
N SER A 207 -13.03 11.82 11.97
CA SER A 207 -11.85 11.69 12.83
C SER A 207 -10.89 10.62 12.33
N GLY A 208 -11.29 9.87 11.30
CA GLY A 208 -10.50 8.85 10.63
C GLY A 208 -9.17 9.41 10.10
N ARG A 209 -8.17 8.52 10.07
CA ARG A 209 -6.83 8.80 9.53
C ARG A 209 -6.40 7.68 8.59
N PRO A 210 -6.98 7.65 7.37
CA PRO A 210 -6.65 6.63 6.39
C PRO A 210 -5.18 6.75 5.96
N ARG A 211 -4.50 5.61 5.85
CA ARG A 211 -3.06 5.57 5.54
C ARG A 211 -2.75 5.02 4.16
N ARG A 212 -3.26 3.86 3.84
CA ARG A 212 -3.03 3.18 2.57
C ARG A 212 -4.35 2.85 1.91
N ILE A 213 -4.28 2.66 0.62
CA ILE A 213 -5.39 2.42 -0.27
C ILE A 213 -5.04 1.22 -1.16
N ALA A 214 -6.04 0.46 -1.56
CA ALA A 214 -5.96 -0.59 -2.58
C ALA A 214 -7.26 -0.56 -3.40
N ILE A 215 -7.22 -1.09 -4.61
CA ILE A 215 -8.37 -1.14 -5.52
C ILE A 215 -8.59 -2.61 -5.88
N ASP A 216 -9.81 -3.11 -5.69
CA ASP A 216 -10.14 -4.49 -6.02
C ASP A 216 -10.52 -4.66 -7.49
N SER A 217 -10.74 -5.92 -7.91
CA SER A 217 -11.12 -6.25 -9.29
C SER A 217 -12.47 -5.69 -9.75
N HIS A 218 -13.28 -5.17 -8.80
CA HIS A 218 -14.56 -4.53 -9.08
C HIS A 218 -14.44 -3.00 -9.19
N GLY A 219 -13.25 -2.45 -8.88
CA GLY A 219 -12.98 -1.02 -8.81
C GLY A 219 -13.40 -0.37 -7.49
N ASP A 220 -13.77 -1.16 -6.47
CA ASP A 220 -14.04 -0.65 -5.13
C ASP A 220 -12.73 -0.24 -4.45
N ILE A 221 -12.79 0.84 -3.68
CA ILE A 221 -11.63 1.46 -3.04
C ILE A 221 -11.54 1.00 -1.60
N TRP A 222 -10.52 0.22 -1.28
CA TRP A 222 -10.23 -0.24 0.07
C TRP A 222 -9.20 0.65 0.77
N TYR A 223 -9.36 0.88 2.06
CA TYR A 223 -8.41 1.66 2.85
C TYR A 223 -8.28 1.10 4.28
N VAL A 224 -7.16 1.38 4.93
CA VAL A 224 -6.99 1.10 6.36
C VAL A 224 -6.94 2.40 7.14
N ASP A 225 -7.75 2.48 8.21
CA ASP A 225 -7.78 3.62 9.11
C ASP A 225 -6.93 3.39 10.35
N PHE A 226 -5.84 4.14 10.43
CA PHE A 226 -4.84 4.03 11.49
C PHE A 226 -5.38 4.44 12.88
N SER A 227 -6.27 5.40 12.96
CA SER A 227 -6.77 5.94 14.23
C SER A 227 -7.98 5.20 14.78
N LEU A 228 -8.85 4.76 13.88
CA LEU A 228 -10.07 4.05 14.25
C LEU A 228 -9.84 2.55 14.41
N GLY A 229 -8.75 2.01 13.86
CA GLY A 229 -8.48 0.58 13.84
C GLY A 229 -9.48 -0.16 12.97
N GLU A 230 -9.68 0.33 11.76
CA GLU A 230 -10.65 -0.18 10.81
C GLU A 230 -10.01 -0.47 9.46
N ILE A 231 -10.62 -1.40 8.73
CA ILE A 231 -10.52 -1.52 7.28
C ILE A 231 -11.85 -1.04 6.70
N GLY A 232 -11.81 -0.19 5.69
CA GLY A 232 -12.99 0.37 5.04
C GLY A 232 -12.98 0.14 3.55
N ARG A 233 -14.19 0.14 2.96
CA ARG A 233 -14.43 0.07 1.53
C ARG A 233 -15.33 1.23 1.12
N MET A 234 -14.99 1.88 0.03
CA MET A 234 -15.89 2.75 -0.72
C MET A 234 -16.21 2.05 -2.04
N THR A 235 -17.48 1.78 -2.27
CA THR A 235 -17.93 1.16 -3.52
C THR A 235 -17.84 2.14 -4.69
N THR A 236 -17.87 1.63 -5.92
CA THR A 236 -17.94 2.45 -7.15
C THR A 236 -19.14 3.41 -7.18
N ASN A 237 -20.17 3.16 -6.38
CA ASN A 237 -21.32 4.06 -6.20
C ASN A 237 -21.12 5.12 -5.11
N GLY A 238 -19.96 5.12 -4.42
CA GLY A 238 -19.65 6.06 -3.34
C GLY A 238 -20.24 5.70 -1.98
N GLU A 239 -20.72 4.45 -1.80
CA GLU A 239 -21.20 3.96 -0.51
C GLU A 239 -20.03 3.44 0.33
N PHE A 240 -20.03 3.73 1.63
CA PHE A 240 -18.98 3.32 2.56
C PHE A 240 -19.44 2.20 3.49
N GLU A 241 -18.52 1.25 3.72
CA GLU A 241 -18.64 0.21 4.73
C GLU A 241 -17.32 0.10 5.51
N THR A 242 -17.38 -0.20 6.81
CA THR A 242 -16.18 -0.35 7.66
C THR A 242 -16.27 -1.57 8.54
N TRP A 243 -15.12 -2.18 8.85
CA TRP A 243 -14.99 -3.33 9.75
C TRP A 243 -13.81 -3.09 10.69
N SER A 244 -14.01 -3.40 11.96
CA SER A 244 -12.94 -3.32 12.96
C SER A 244 -11.85 -4.35 12.63
N VAL A 245 -10.58 -3.94 12.69
CA VAL A 245 -9.45 -4.86 12.61
C VAL A 245 -9.37 -5.71 13.90
N PRO A 246 -8.65 -6.84 13.89
CA PRO A 246 -8.62 -7.78 15.05
C PRO A 246 -8.25 -7.15 16.39
N SER A 247 -7.43 -6.09 16.42
CA SER A 247 -7.05 -5.37 17.64
C SER A 247 -7.90 -4.12 17.90
N GLY A 248 -8.94 -3.85 17.10
CA GLY A 248 -9.72 -2.62 17.19
C GLY A 248 -8.84 -1.37 17.09
N PRO A 249 -9.15 -0.28 17.79
CA PRO A 249 -8.41 1.00 17.70
C PRO A 249 -6.92 0.88 18.06
N GLU A 250 -6.54 -0.08 18.89
CA GLU A 250 -5.13 -0.35 19.22
C GLU A 250 -4.37 -1.07 18.11
N GLY A 251 -5.09 -1.55 17.08
CA GLY A 251 -4.48 -2.22 15.91
C GLY A 251 -3.59 -1.31 15.10
N ARG A 252 -4.01 -0.07 14.89
CA ARG A 252 -3.27 0.93 14.08
C ARG A 252 -2.82 0.36 12.75
N PRO A 253 -3.74 -0.13 11.90
CA PRO A 253 -3.40 -0.73 10.62
C PRO A 253 -2.71 0.29 9.72
N TYR A 254 -1.67 -0.15 8.97
CA TYR A 254 -0.88 0.78 8.19
C TYR A 254 -0.59 0.30 6.77
N ALA A 255 0.33 -0.66 6.56
CA ALA A 255 0.54 -1.25 5.24
C ALA A 255 -0.74 -1.95 4.80
N LEU A 256 -1.08 -1.85 3.52
CA LEU A 256 -2.21 -2.49 2.86
C LEU A 256 -1.77 -2.93 1.47
N GLY A 257 -2.21 -4.08 1.05
CA GLY A 257 -2.11 -4.61 -0.31
C GLY A 257 -3.26 -5.57 -0.59
N ILE A 258 -3.46 -5.90 -1.85
CA ILE A 258 -4.50 -6.81 -2.33
C ILE A 258 -3.89 -7.84 -3.26
N ASP A 259 -4.37 -9.08 -3.24
CA ASP A 259 -3.93 -10.15 -4.15
C ASP A 259 -4.93 -10.36 -5.31
N ASP A 260 -4.56 -11.22 -6.27
CA ASP A 260 -5.38 -11.54 -7.46
C ASP A 260 -6.74 -12.19 -7.15
N SER A 261 -7.01 -12.51 -5.88
CA SER A 261 -8.29 -13.05 -5.39
C SER A 261 -9.08 -12.06 -4.55
N ASP A 262 -8.74 -10.78 -4.62
CA ASP A 262 -9.32 -9.68 -3.83
C ASP A 262 -9.20 -9.88 -2.31
N ARG A 263 -8.21 -10.68 -1.84
CA ARG A 263 -7.90 -10.76 -0.43
C ARG A 263 -6.98 -9.61 -0.03
N LEU A 264 -7.33 -8.97 1.06
CA LEU A 264 -6.61 -7.82 1.58
C LEU A 264 -5.58 -8.27 2.62
N TYR A 265 -4.38 -7.76 2.50
CA TYR A 265 -3.27 -7.98 3.42
C TYR A 265 -2.91 -6.65 4.06
N PHE A 266 -2.96 -6.58 5.38
CA PHE A 266 -2.55 -5.38 6.08
C PHE A 266 -1.79 -5.70 7.36
N VAL A 267 -1.05 -4.72 7.88
CA VAL A 267 -0.29 -4.90 9.11
C VAL A 267 -0.81 -4.02 10.22
N GLU A 268 -1.23 -4.64 11.32
CA GLU A 268 -1.48 -3.96 12.58
C GLU A 268 -0.14 -3.58 13.22
N THR A 269 0.14 -2.27 13.32
CA THR A 269 1.40 -1.74 13.85
C THR A 269 1.34 -1.33 15.31
N GLY A 270 0.16 -1.41 15.94
CA GLY A 270 -0.02 -1.16 17.36
C GLY A 270 0.47 -2.30 18.24
N PRO A 271 0.07 -3.56 18.00
CA PRO A 271 0.53 -4.73 18.75
C PRO A 271 2.04 -4.93 18.70
N ARG A 272 2.60 -5.59 19.73
CA ARG A 272 4.00 -6.00 19.79
C ARG A 272 4.07 -7.49 20.09
N PRO A 273 4.57 -8.33 19.15
CA PRO A 273 4.99 -8.00 17.77
C PRO A 273 3.86 -7.43 16.92
N ASN A 274 4.21 -6.70 15.83
CA ASN A 274 3.26 -6.32 14.79
C ASN A 274 2.62 -7.58 14.20
N ARG A 275 1.42 -7.47 13.64
CA ARG A 275 0.67 -8.62 13.10
C ARG A 275 0.27 -8.36 11.66
N LEU A 276 0.59 -9.31 10.80
CA LEU A 276 0.03 -9.40 9.47
C LEU A 276 -1.38 -9.99 9.58
N VAL A 277 -2.34 -9.34 8.94
CA VAL A 277 -3.74 -9.78 8.87
C VAL A 277 -4.09 -10.04 7.41
N ILE A 278 -4.78 -11.17 7.17
CA ILE A 278 -5.41 -11.47 5.88
C ILE A 278 -6.91 -11.34 6.08
N PHE A 279 -7.54 -10.54 5.22
CA PHE A 279 -8.97 -10.26 5.25
C PHE A 279 -9.61 -10.61 3.92
N ASP A 280 -10.72 -11.32 3.96
CA ASP A 280 -11.53 -11.68 2.80
C ASP A 280 -12.53 -10.55 2.51
N GLY A 281 -12.29 -9.79 1.45
CA GLY A 281 -13.14 -8.69 1.02
C GLY A 281 -14.53 -9.13 0.53
N GLY A 282 -14.65 -10.36 0.02
CA GLY A 282 -15.93 -10.92 -0.43
C GLY A 282 -16.82 -11.43 0.72
N GLN A 283 -16.20 -11.99 1.77
CA GLN A 283 -16.92 -12.53 2.94
C GLN A 283 -16.89 -11.59 4.16
N MET A 284 -16.20 -10.45 4.05
CA MET A 284 -16.08 -9.41 5.10
C MET A 284 -15.57 -9.97 6.44
N ARG A 285 -14.53 -10.81 6.40
CA ARG A 285 -14.00 -11.47 7.59
C ARG A 285 -12.49 -11.63 7.58
N THR A 286 -11.90 -11.65 8.76
CA THR A 286 -10.50 -12.01 8.96
C THR A 286 -10.28 -13.51 8.70
N LEU A 287 -9.32 -13.85 7.84
CA LEU A 287 -8.90 -15.21 7.54
C LEU A 287 -7.72 -15.66 8.40
N SER A 288 -6.77 -14.78 8.66
CA SER A 288 -5.54 -15.10 9.40
C SER A 288 -5.00 -13.89 10.14
N VAL A 289 -4.32 -14.15 11.27
CA VAL A 289 -3.55 -13.15 12.03
C VAL A 289 -2.21 -13.79 12.38
N THR A 290 -1.11 -13.25 11.83
CA THR A 290 0.23 -13.82 11.96
C THR A 290 1.19 -12.80 12.57
N PRO A 291 1.87 -13.09 13.69
CA PRO A 291 2.90 -12.24 14.23
C PRO A 291 4.11 -12.12 13.28
N ILE A 292 4.68 -10.90 13.16
CA ILE A 292 5.92 -10.68 12.41
C ILE A 292 7.09 -11.11 13.30
N PRO A 293 7.99 -12.03 12.85
CA PRO A 293 9.01 -12.65 13.70
C PRO A 293 10.00 -11.65 14.30
N SER A 294 10.48 -10.64 13.54
CA SER A 294 11.34 -9.57 14.04
C SER A 294 10.68 -8.58 14.99
N GLY A 295 9.35 -8.69 15.18
CA GLY A 295 8.54 -7.72 15.88
C GLY A 295 8.06 -6.56 14.99
N GLY A 296 8.63 -6.36 13.81
CA GLY A 296 8.23 -5.36 12.80
C GLY A 296 8.54 -3.90 13.17
N GLY A 297 8.20 -3.45 14.37
CA GLY A 297 8.30 -2.05 14.81
C GLY A 297 7.25 -1.16 14.17
N SER A 298 7.31 -0.95 12.87
CA SER A 298 6.28 -0.42 11.99
C SER A 298 6.49 -0.95 10.57
N VAL A 299 5.40 -1.36 9.94
CA VAL A 299 5.36 -1.73 8.52
C VAL A 299 4.45 -0.72 7.81
N ARG A 300 5.01 0.04 6.85
CA ARG A 300 4.32 1.22 6.29
C ARG A 300 3.74 1.01 4.92
N HIS A 301 4.27 0.05 4.19
CA HIS A 301 3.86 -0.28 2.85
C HIS A 301 4.17 -1.75 2.57
N MET A 302 3.42 -2.33 1.65
CA MET A 302 3.69 -3.64 1.07
C MET A 302 3.35 -3.60 -0.41
N THR A 303 4.00 -4.47 -1.17
CA THR A 303 3.74 -4.64 -2.59
C THR A 303 3.45 -6.10 -2.90
N PHE A 304 2.55 -6.34 -3.83
CA PHE A 304 2.22 -7.69 -4.31
C PHE A 304 3.14 -8.09 -5.46
N ASP A 305 3.66 -9.30 -5.39
CA ASP A 305 4.43 -10.00 -6.43
C ASP A 305 3.51 -11.05 -7.06
N GLY A 306 2.85 -10.68 -8.14
CA GLY A 306 1.90 -11.55 -8.83
C GLY A 306 2.55 -12.81 -9.39
N ASP A 307 3.78 -12.72 -9.89
CA ASP A 307 4.52 -13.88 -10.45
C ASP A 307 4.85 -14.91 -9.39
N ARG A 308 5.18 -14.46 -8.17
CA ARG A 308 5.53 -15.35 -7.06
C ARG A 308 4.39 -15.60 -6.09
N GLN A 309 3.24 -14.96 -6.31
CA GLN A 309 2.10 -14.98 -5.39
C GLN A 309 2.54 -14.70 -3.95
N ALA A 310 3.13 -13.53 -3.74
CA ALA A 310 3.69 -13.14 -2.46
C ALA A 310 3.60 -11.63 -2.23
N PHE A 311 3.54 -11.23 -0.96
CA PHE A 311 3.71 -9.83 -0.56
C PHE A 311 5.11 -9.59 -0.02
N TRP A 312 5.67 -8.44 -0.37
CA TRP A 312 6.91 -7.93 0.17
C TRP A 312 6.66 -6.68 1.01
N PHE A 313 7.32 -6.58 2.16
CA PHE A 313 7.27 -5.40 3.02
C PHE A 313 8.59 -5.21 3.77
N ALA A 314 8.88 -3.98 4.14
CA ALA A 314 10.05 -3.65 4.96
C ALA A 314 9.62 -3.17 6.35
N THR A 315 10.49 -3.36 7.36
CA THR A 315 10.16 -3.14 8.76
C THR A 315 11.12 -2.18 9.46
N ASP A 316 10.66 -1.52 10.53
CA ASP A 316 11.54 -0.72 11.39
C ASP A 316 12.52 -1.59 12.22
N ALA A 317 12.34 -2.91 12.24
CA ALA A 317 13.32 -3.86 12.76
C ALA A 317 14.52 -4.09 11.82
N ASN A 318 14.62 -3.31 10.76
CA ASN A 318 15.68 -3.35 9.74
C ASN A 318 15.69 -4.66 8.94
N THR A 319 14.48 -5.17 8.60
CA THR A 319 14.31 -6.35 7.77
C THR A 319 13.53 -6.04 6.49
N LEU A 320 13.80 -6.79 5.41
CA LEU A 320 12.92 -7.00 4.28
C LEU A 320 12.21 -8.33 4.52
N ALA A 321 10.91 -8.38 4.29
CA ALA A 321 10.10 -9.55 4.59
C ALA A 321 9.25 -9.97 3.41
N ARG A 322 8.95 -11.26 3.32
CA ARG A 322 8.05 -11.88 2.36
C ARG A 322 7.02 -12.75 3.06
N VAL A 323 5.79 -12.69 2.57
CA VAL A 323 4.74 -13.64 2.91
C VAL A 323 4.14 -14.21 1.61
N ARG A 324 4.07 -15.53 1.50
CA ARG A 324 3.42 -16.19 0.36
C ARG A 324 1.91 -16.17 0.53
N VAL A 325 1.21 -15.90 -0.56
CA VAL A 325 -0.25 -16.01 -0.61
C VAL A 325 -0.64 -17.47 -0.35
N PRO A 326 -1.54 -17.75 0.60
CA PRO A 326 -1.99 -19.10 0.85
C PRO A 326 -2.73 -19.66 -0.38
N ILE A 327 -2.28 -20.82 -0.86
CA ILE A 327 -3.00 -21.56 -1.88
C ILE A 327 -4.23 -22.17 -1.18
N GLU A 328 -5.43 -21.81 -1.62
CA GLU A 328 -6.62 -22.47 -1.13
C GLU A 328 -6.56 -23.97 -1.52
N PRO A 329 -6.87 -24.88 -0.60
CA PRO A 329 -7.06 -26.26 -1.01
C PRO A 329 -8.19 -26.30 -2.04
N PRO A 330 -8.05 -27.08 -3.14
CA PRO A 330 -9.12 -27.20 -4.11
C PRO A 330 -10.41 -27.57 -3.37
N ASN A 331 -11.50 -26.82 -3.64
CA ASN A 331 -12.80 -27.06 -3.05
C ASN A 331 -13.15 -28.54 -3.20
N SER A 332 -13.16 -29.28 -2.08
CA SER A 332 -13.53 -30.71 -2.01
C SER A 332 -15.05 -30.88 -2.02
#